data_47aa5c3feb07d1960092435c82940037
#
_entry.id   47aa5c3feb07d1960092435c82940037
#
_cell.length_a   1.000
_cell.length_b   1.000
_cell.length_c   1.000
_cell.angle_alpha   90.00
_cell.angle_beta   90.00
_cell.angle_gamma   90.00
#
_symmetry.space_group_name_H-M   'P 1'
#
loop_
_entity.id
_entity.type
_entity.pdbx_description
1 polymer ?
#
loop_
_entity_poly.entity_id
_entity_poly.type
_entity_poly.pdbx_seq_one_letter_code
_entity_poly.pdbx_strand_id
1 'polypeptide(L)'
;MPPISVLIKPASSMCNMRCKYCFYADVTDFREIRNFGVMSRKTAENLIEKAFAFADKGEPVSFAFQGGEPLLAGIEYFKNFTDFVKEKNTKGNPVYYGIQTNGTLVTQEWAEFFKANKFLVGLSLDGDEAGNKFRVSTEKNSTFYRVLQTAQMFKDHGVDFNILTVLTGYCAENGERIYRFFRNKGFRYIQFIPCLRPFGDKSESELYMTAKQYGDFLIRVFNLYVKDYVRNNYISIRQFDNWVQMYLGNRPEQCGMMGHCTFQFVAEGNGNIYPCDFYCTDEWLLGNINEMNFTEFVEGEKMRSFISESIEVPEKCKKCRFYPLCRGGGCKRSRLDRDYCESYKRFFSACLPLFRVFINEPRR
;
A
#
# COMPACT_ATOMS: atom_id res chain seq x y z
N MET A 1 -7.53 13.96 -20.17
CA MET A 1 -7.58 13.78 -18.71
C MET A 1 -6.41 12.91 -18.28
N PRO A 2 -5.96 12.97 -17.01
CA PRO A 2 -4.79 12.23 -16.55
C PRO A 2 -5.04 10.71 -16.47
N PRO A 3 -3.98 9.92 -16.20
CA PRO A 3 -4.14 8.51 -15.87
C PRO A 3 -5.05 8.34 -14.64
N ILE A 4 -5.77 7.22 -14.58
CA ILE A 4 -6.63 6.92 -13.45
C ILE A 4 -6.17 5.66 -12.71
N SER A 5 -6.20 5.71 -11.38
CA SER A 5 -6.01 4.55 -10.52
C SER A 5 -7.18 4.44 -9.54
N VAL A 6 -7.84 3.30 -9.53
CA VAL A 6 -8.93 3.00 -8.62
C VAL A 6 -8.55 1.84 -7.70
N LEU A 7 -8.59 2.07 -6.40
CA LEU A 7 -8.46 1.03 -5.40
C LEU A 7 -9.86 0.48 -5.08
N ILE A 8 -10.07 -0.79 -5.30
CA ILE A 8 -11.37 -1.45 -5.20
C ILE A 8 -11.36 -2.39 -4.00
N LYS A 9 -12.42 -2.34 -3.20
CA LYS A 9 -12.67 -3.24 -2.07
C LYS A 9 -13.79 -4.22 -2.42
N PRO A 10 -13.48 -5.28 -3.21
CA PRO A 10 -14.52 -6.12 -3.82
C PRO A 10 -15.31 -6.93 -2.80
N ALA A 11 -14.72 -7.22 -1.64
CA ALA A 11 -15.34 -7.91 -0.52
C ALA A 11 -15.53 -6.99 0.71
N SER A 12 -15.49 -5.65 0.52
CA SER A 12 -15.59 -4.66 1.59
C SER A 12 -14.68 -4.99 2.78
N SER A 13 -15.22 -5.07 3.99
CA SER A 13 -14.46 -5.39 5.21
C SER A 13 -14.41 -6.89 5.55
N MET A 14 -14.97 -7.76 4.71
CA MET A 14 -14.90 -9.20 4.94
C MET A 14 -13.45 -9.69 4.89
N CYS A 15 -13.04 -10.43 5.92
CA CYS A 15 -11.71 -11.02 6.01
C CYS A 15 -11.76 -12.33 6.78
N ASN A 16 -10.99 -13.31 6.33
CA ASN A 16 -10.78 -14.59 7.02
C ASN A 16 -9.64 -14.55 8.04
N MET A 17 -9.12 -13.35 8.32
CA MET A 17 -8.10 -13.10 9.33
C MET A 17 -8.55 -12.06 10.36
N ARG A 18 -7.82 -12.00 11.50
CA ARG A 18 -8.02 -11.04 12.59
C ARG A 18 -6.67 -10.49 13.05
N CYS A 19 -5.96 -9.85 12.12
CA CYS A 19 -4.68 -9.20 12.41
C CYS A 19 -4.86 -8.11 13.48
N LYS A 20 -4.03 -8.13 14.51
CA LYS A 20 -4.18 -7.24 15.70
C LYS A 20 -3.96 -5.75 15.40
N TYR A 21 -3.37 -5.42 14.27
CA TYR A 21 -3.06 -4.06 13.82
C TYR A 21 -3.85 -3.66 12.56
N CYS A 22 -4.94 -4.35 12.24
CA CYS A 22 -5.67 -4.10 10.99
C CYS A 22 -6.28 -2.70 10.98
N PHE A 23 -5.64 -1.77 10.24
CA PHE A 23 -6.11 -0.40 10.13
C PHE A 23 -7.50 -0.31 9.50
N TYR A 24 -7.83 -1.27 8.61
CA TYR A 24 -9.11 -1.22 7.92
C TYR A 24 -10.28 -1.64 8.82
N ALA A 25 -10.04 -2.54 9.78
CA ALA A 25 -11.05 -2.85 10.80
C ALA A 25 -11.36 -1.61 11.65
N ASP A 26 -10.33 -0.84 12.04
CA ASP A 26 -10.47 0.43 12.74
C ASP A 26 -11.25 1.47 11.89
N VAL A 27 -10.86 1.65 10.62
CA VAL A 27 -11.55 2.59 9.70
C VAL A 27 -13.04 2.27 9.57
N THR A 28 -13.41 0.99 9.55
CA THR A 28 -14.83 0.59 9.45
C THR A 28 -15.66 0.90 10.68
N ASP A 29 -15.03 1.13 11.85
CA ASP A 29 -15.72 1.55 13.07
C ASP A 29 -16.24 3.00 13.00
N PHE A 30 -15.74 3.79 12.05
CA PHE A 30 -16.19 5.16 11.74
C PHE A 30 -17.24 5.21 10.62
N ARG A 31 -17.98 4.12 10.44
CA ARG A 31 -19.08 4.01 9.48
C ARG A 31 -20.34 3.51 10.18
N GLU A 32 -21.47 4.00 9.73
CA GLU A 32 -22.77 3.43 10.11
C GLU A 32 -22.87 1.97 9.63
N ILE A 33 -22.46 1.71 8.39
CA ILE A 33 -22.39 0.36 7.81
C ILE A 33 -20.94 -0.09 7.69
N ARG A 34 -20.54 -1.02 8.55
CA ARG A 34 -19.16 -1.54 8.58
C ARG A 34 -18.78 -2.41 7.39
N ASN A 35 -19.75 -3.11 6.82
CA ASN A 35 -19.54 -4.08 5.74
C ASN A 35 -20.65 -3.97 4.69
N PHE A 36 -20.25 -3.70 3.45
CA PHE A 36 -21.16 -3.55 2.31
C PHE A 36 -21.31 -4.85 1.48
N GLY A 37 -20.70 -5.96 1.93
CA GLY A 37 -20.73 -7.21 1.19
C GLY A 37 -19.83 -7.23 -0.05
N VAL A 38 -20.08 -8.20 -0.94
CA VAL A 38 -19.35 -8.33 -2.20
C VAL A 38 -19.91 -7.33 -3.23
N MET A 39 -19.00 -6.64 -3.94
CA MET A 39 -19.37 -5.70 -5.01
C MET A 39 -20.19 -6.42 -6.09
N SER A 40 -21.35 -5.87 -6.41
CA SER A 40 -22.18 -6.43 -7.45
C SER A 40 -21.52 -6.31 -8.84
N ARG A 41 -21.86 -7.23 -9.74
CA ARG A 41 -21.43 -7.16 -11.14
C ARG A 41 -21.77 -5.79 -11.76
N LYS A 42 -22.98 -5.28 -11.55
CA LYS A 42 -23.42 -3.99 -12.09
C LYS A 42 -22.58 -2.82 -11.58
N THR A 43 -22.22 -2.82 -10.29
CA THR A 43 -21.34 -1.78 -9.71
C THR A 43 -19.93 -1.84 -10.30
N ALA A 44 -19.37 -3.05 -10.46
CA ALA A 44 -18.07 -3.24 -11.11
C ALA A 44 -18.06 -2.76 -12.56
N GLU A 45 -19.11 -3.09 -13.32
CA GLU A 45 -19.30 -2.64 -14.71
C GLU A 45 -19.37 -1.11 -14.80
N ASN A 46 -20.20 -0.46 -13.98
CA ASN A 46 -20.30 1.01 -13.92
C ASN A 46 -18.95 1.67 -13.60
N LEU A 47 -18.20 1.10 -12.64
CA LEU A 47 -16.88 1.60 -12.26
C LEU A 47 -15.91 1.50 -13.43
N ILE A 48 -15.86 0.38 -14.14
CA ILE A 48 -14.97 0.16 -15.28
C ILE A 48 -15.31 1.11 -16.43
N GLU A 49 -16.59 1.21 -16.80
CA GLU A 49 -17.03 2.11 -17.89
C GLU A 49 -16.66 3.56 -17.58
N LYS A 50 -16.93 4.03 -16.35
CA LYS A 50 -16.61 5.39 -15.92
C LYS A 50 -15.10 5.64 -15.80
N ALA A 51 -14.29 4.62 -15.44
CA ALA A 51 -12.84 4.74 -15.44
C ALA A 51 -12.28 4.96 -16.86
N PHE A 52 -12.74 4.19 -17.85
CA PHE A 52 -12.35 4.40 -19.25
C PHE A 52 -12.92 5.69 -19.86
N ALA A 53 -14.10 6.14 -19.41
CA ALA A 53 -14.64 7.45 -19.81
C ALA A 53 -13.76 8.59 -19.29
N PHE A 54 -13.25 8.48 -18.06
CA PHE A 54 -12.39 9.49 -17.44
C PHE A 54 -10.99 9.54 -18.06
N ALA A 55 -10.37 8.42 -18.41
CA ALA A 55 -9.03 8.39 -18.97
C ALA A 55 -9.03 8.80 -20.46
N ASP A 56 -8.07 9.64 -20.86
CA ASP A 56 -7.85 9.93 -22.29
C ASP A 56 -7.24 8.71 -23.01
N LYS A 57 -7.30 8.74 -24.33
CA LYS A 57 -6.69 7.69 -25.16
C LYS A 57 -5.18 7.61 -24.92
N GLY A 58 -4.69 6.40 -24.63
CA GLY A 58 -3.28 6.13 -24.35
C GLY A 58 -2.87 6.33 -22.90
N GLU A 59 -3.71 6.96 -22.07
CA GLU A 59 -3.42 7.11 -20.64
C GLU A 59 -3.67 5.81 -19.87
N PRO A 60 -2.81 5.48 -18.88
CA PRO A 60 -2.97 4.26 -18.09
C PRO A 60 -4.26 4.25 -17.25
N VAL A 61 -4.90 3.07 -17.19
CA VAL A 61 -5.99 2.76 -16.27
C VAL A 61 -5.53 1.64 -15.34
N SER A 62 -5.51 1.91 -14.04
CA SER A 62 -5.05 0.96 -13.04
C SER A 62 -6.19 0.56 -12.10
N PHE A 63 -6.37 -0.75 -11.92
CA PHE A 63 -7.30 -1.33 -10.96
C PHE A 63 -6.51 -2.09 -9.89
N ALA A 64 -6.55 -1.59 -8.66
CA ALA A 64 -5.92 -2.24 -7.51
C ALA A 64 -7.00 -2.79 -6.58
N PHE A 65 -6.79 -3.98 -6.06
CA PHE A 65 -7.76 -4.65 -5.18
C PHE A 65 -7.18 -4.81 -3.78
N GLN A 66 -7.97 -4.40 -2.79
CA GLN A 66 -7.62 -4.45 -1.37
C GLN A 66 -8.90 -4.46 -0.53
N GLY A 67 -8.82 -4.26 0.77
CA GLY A 67 -9.95 -4.15 1.69
C GLY A 67 -9.79 -5.05 2.89
N GLY A 68 -10.76 -5.89 3.17
CA GLY A 68 -10.60 -7.03 4.07
C GLY A 68 -9.67 -8.06 3.45
N GLU A 69 -10.23 -9.12 2.88
CA GLU A 69 -9.48 -10.03 1.99
C GLU A 69 -10.19 -10.06 0.63
N PRO A 70 -9.61 -9.49 -0.43
CA PRO A 70 -10.26 -9.36 -1.73
C PRO A 70 -10.61 -10.71 -2.37
N LEU A 71 -9.84 -11.78 -2.09
CA LEU A 71 -10.10 -13.11 -2.65
C LEU A 71 -11.41 -13.73 -2.16
N LEU A 72 -12.01 -13.20 -1.09
CA LEU A 72 -13.35 -13.62 -0.64
C LEU A 72 -14.47 -13.26 -1.63
N ALA A 73 -14.22 -12.35 -2.58
CA ALA A 73 -15.15 -12.10 -3.69
C ALA A 73 -15.24 -13.28 -4.67
N GLY A 74 -14.29 -14.23 -4.59
CA GLY A 74 -14.23 -15.41 -5.44
C GLY A 74 -13.57 -15.17 -6.80
N ILE A 75 -12.99 -16.21 -7.38
CA ILE A 75 -12.21 -16.09 -8.63
C ILE A 75 -13.08 -15.69 -9.82
N GLU A 76 -14.33 -16.11 -9.85
CA GLU A 76 -15.27 -15.76 -10.92
C GLU A 76 -15.58 -14.26 -10.97
N TYR A 77 -15.59 -13.57 -9.81
CA TYR A 77 -15.67 -12.11 -9.79
C TYR A 77 -14.52 -11.48 -10.56
N PHE A 78 -13.29 -11.94 -10.32
CA PHE A 78 -12.10 -11.38 -10.97
C PHE A 78 -12.00 -11.74 -12.46
N LYS A 79 -12.41 -12.95 -12.86
CA LYS A 79 -12.51 -13.35 -14.27
C LYS A 79 -13.49 -12.42 -15.01
N ASN A 80 -14.70 -12.28 -14.49
CA ASN A 80 -15.71 -11.38 -15.05
C ASN A 80 -15.23 -9.93 -15.11
N PHE A 81 -14.55 -9.45 -14.07
CA PHE A 81 -13.99 -8.09 -14.03
C PHE A 81 -12.97 -7.87 -15.14
N THR A 82 -11.99 -8.77 -15.27
CA THR A 82 -10.93 -8.63 -16.29
C THR A 82 -11.47 -8.79 -17.70
N ASP A 83 -12.47 -9.62 -17.94
CA ASP A 83 -13.10 -9.79 -19.25
C ASP A 83 -13.91 -8.56 -19.63
N PHE A 84 -14.64 -7.96 -18.69
CA PHE A 84 -15.36 -6.72 -18.92
C PHE A 84 -14.41 -5.55 -19.17
N VAL A 85 -13.27 -5.49 -18.47
CA VAL A 85 -12.21 -4.50 -18.74
C VAL A 85 -11.70 -4.63 -20.18
N LYS A 86 -11.44 -5.85 -20.66
CA LYS A 86 -11.01 -6.09 -22.06
C LYS A 86 -12.07 -5.63 -23.07
N GLU A 87 -13.35 -5.93 -22.79
CA GLU A 87 -14.48 -5.52 -23.63
C GLU A 87 -14.59 -3.98 -23.72
N LYS A 88 -14.50 -3.29 -22.59
CA LYS A 88 -14.73 -1.83 -22.53
C LYS A 88 -13.52 -0.98 -22.91
N ASN A 89 -12.34 -1.56 -23.00
CA ASN A 89 -11.13 -0.84 -23.40
C ASN A 89 -11.06 -0.56 -24.89
N THR A 90 -12.04 0.13 -25.43
CA THR A 90 -12.14 0.45 -26.87
C THR A 90 -11.11 1.48 -27.32
N LYS A 91 -10.53 2.26 -26.38
CA LYS A 91 -9.50 3.26 -26.65
C LYS A 91 -8.08 2.66 -26.71
N GLY A 92 -7.89 1.37 -26.34
CA GLY A 92 -6.59 0.71 -26.28
C GLY A 92 -5.67 1.27 -25.18
N ASN A 93 -6.23 1.72 -24.06
CA ASN A 93 -5.45 2.22 -22.92
C ASN A 93 -4.60 1.10 -22.30
N PRO A 94 -3.36 1.38 -21.86
CA PRO A 94 -2.63 0.45 -21.01
C PRO A 94 -3.41 0.16 -19.72
N VAL A 95 -3.60 -1.12 -19.39
CA VAL A 95 -4.29 -1.54 -18.15
C VAL A 95 -3.34 -2.24 -17.22
N TYR A 96 -3.37 -1.86 -15.94
CA TYR A 96 -2.56 -2.47 -14.90
C TYR A 96 -3.46 -3.00 -13.78
N TYR A 97 -3.14 -4.21 -13.30
CA TYR A 97 -3.83 -4.84 -12.20
C TYR A 97 -2.89 -5.02 -11.01
N GLY A 98 -3.36 -4.63 -9.82
CA GLY A 98 -2.69 -4.90 -8.55
C GLY A 98 -3.66 -5.56 -7.57
N ILE A 99 -3.14 -6.38 -6.66
CA ILE A 99 -3.94 -6.95 -5.57
C ILE A 99 -3.10 -7.09 -4.32
N GLN A 100 -3.66 -6.71 -3.16
CA GLN A 100 -3.07 -7.00 -1.86
C GLN A 100 -3.88 -8.11 -1.20
N THR A 101 -3.20 -9.20 -0.85
CA THR A 101 -3.84 -10.36 -0.20
C THR A 101 -3.04 -10.85 1.00
N ASN A 102 -3.74 -11.44 1.96
CA ASN A 102 -3.11 -12.16 3.06
C ASN A 102 -2.52 -13.51 2.61
N GLY A 103 -2.80 -13.95 1.40
CA GLY A 103 -2.25 -15.14 0.75
C GLY A 103 -2.81 -16.48 1.22
N THR A 104 -3.69 -16.50 2.22
CA THR A 104 -4.15 -17.78 2.80
C THR A 104 -5.14 -18.53 1.91
N LEU A 105 -5.84 -17.84 1.02
CA LEU A 105 -6.85 -18.40 0.11
C LEU A 105 -6.30 -18.71 -1.29
N VAL A 106 -5.05 -18.39 -1.56
CA VAL A 106 -4.45 -18.60 -2.88
C VAL A 106 -4.33 -20.10 -3.19
N THR A 107 -4.87 -20.50 -4.33
CA THR A 107 -4.75 -21.84 -4.94
C THR A 107 -3.90 -21.76 -6.20
N GLN A 108 -3.62 -22.90 -6.82
CA GLN A 108 -2.97 -22.94 -8.13
C GLN A 108 -3.76 -22.14 -9.18
N GLU A 109 -5.09 -22.29 -9.20
CA GLU A 109 -5.96 -21.55 -10.13
C GLU A 109 -5.80 -20.03 -9.98
N TRP A 110 -5.67 -19.51 -8.74
CA TRP A 110 -5.38 -18.11 -8.49
C TRP A 110 -4.01 -17.70 -9.02
N ALA A 111 -2.96 -18.51 -8.82
CA ALA A 111 -1.63 -18.21 -9.31
C ALA A 111 -1.59 -18.14 -10.84
N GLU A 112 -2.24 -19.09 -11.52
CA GLU A 112 -2.40 -19.11 -12.97
C GLU A 112 -3.17 -17.88 -13.48
N PHE A 113 -4.27 -17.52 -12.82
CA PHE A 113 -5.06 -16.32 -13.14
C PHE A 113 -4.25 -15.03 -12.99
N PHE A 114 -3.51 -14.88 -11.89
CA PHE A 114 -2.66 -13.70 -11.68
C PHE A 114 -1.57 -13.58 -12.74
N LYS A 115 -0.92 -14.70 -13.09
CA LYS A 115 0.09 -14.72 -14.15
C LYS A 115 -0.49 -14.36 -15.51
N ALA A 116 -1.60 -15.00 -15.89
CA ALA A 116 -2.24 -14.79 -17.19
C ALA A 116 -2.69 -13.34 -17.41
N ASN A 117 -3.17 -12.66 -16.36
CA ASN A 117 -3.64 -11.28 -16.40
C ASN A 117 -2.60 -10.26 -15.90
N LYS A 118 -1.34 -10.68 -15.68
CA LYS A 118 -0.21 -9.82 -15.27
C LYS A 118 -0.50 -8.99 -14.01
N PHE A 119 -1.12 -9.60 -13.00
CA PHE A 119 -1.31 -8.95 -11.71
C PHE A 119 0.03 -8.75 -11.01
N LEU A 120 0.21 -7.56 -10.42
CA LEU A 120 1.21 -7.35 -9.37
C LEU A 120 0.58 -7.68 -8.02
N VAL A 121 1.08 -8.71 -7.36
CA VAL A 121 0.52 -9.19 -6.09
C VAL A 121 1.32 -8.67 -4.90
N GLY A 122 0.67 -7.93 -4.01
CA GLY A 122 1.20 -7.58 -2.70
C GLY A 122 0.87 -8.67 -1.69
N LEU A 123 1.84 -9.53 -1.37
CA LEU A 123 1.67 -10.62 -0.40
C LEU A 123 2.03 -10.14 1.00
N SER A 124 1.08 -10.25 1.92
CA SER A 124 1.26 -9.79 3.30
C SER A 124 2.05 -10.79 4.14
N LEU A 125 3.26 -10.39 4.59
CA LEU A 125 4.14 -11.20 5.45
C LEU A 125 5.05 -10.29 6.28
N ASP A 126 4.99 -10.39 7.62
CA ASP A 126 5.68 -9.45 8.52
C ASP A 126 7.07 -9.96 9.00
N GLY A 127 7.76 -10.66 8.14
CA GLY A 127 9.09 -11.18 8.45
C GLY A 127 9.11 -12.69 8.66
N ASP A 128 9.91 -13.13 9.62
CA ASP A 128 9.94 -14.53 10.06
C ASP A 128 8.69 -14.87 10.91
N GLU A 129 8.59 -16.09 11.39
CA GLU A 129 7.44 -16.57 12.16
C GLU A 129 7.12 -15.67 13.37
N ALA A 130 8.16 -15.23 14.09
CA ALA A 130 8.00 -14.37 15.26
C ALA A 130 7.56 -12.94 14.87
N GLY A 131 8.01 -12.40 13.73
CA GLY A 131 7.53 -11.14 13.18
C GLY A 131 6.07 -11.22 12.76
N ASN A 132 5.65 -12.37 12.24
CA ASN A 132 4.30 -12.60 11.73
C ASN A 132 3.25 -12.91 12.84
N LYS A 133 3.61 -12.92 14.12
CA LYS A 133 2.77 -13.35 15.26
C LYS A 133 1.44 -12.59 15.40
N PHE A 134 1.34 -11.39 14.85
CA PHE A 134 0.13 -10.56 14.92
C PHE A 134 -0.83 -10.80 13.76
N ARG A 135 -0.41 -11.57 12.75
CA ARG A 135 -1.24 -12.01 11.64
C ARG A 135 -1.84 -13.37 11.95
N VAL A 136 -3.05 -13.37 12.43
CA VAL A 136 -3.74 -14.58 12.86
C VAL A 136 -5.03 -14.81 12.09
N SER A 137 -5.42 -16.08 11.93
CA SER A 137 -6.73 -16.47 11.41
C SER A 137 -7.86 -16.07 12.37
N THR A 138 -9.10 -16.26 11.97
CA THR A 138 -10.28 -16.08 12.83
C THR A 138 -10.22 -16.98 14.08
N GLU A 139 -9.61 -18.16 13.97
CA GLU A 139 -9.37 -19.11 15.07
C GLU A 139 -8.10 -18.80 15.88
N LYS A 140 -7.44 -17.65 15.60
CA LYS A 140 -6.19 -17.18 16.24
C LYS A 140 -4.97 -18.05 15.93
N ASN A 141 -5.00 -18.88 14.88
CA ASN A 141 -3.88 -19.68 14.44
C ASN A 141 -2.88 -18.86 13.61
N SER A 142 -1.59 -19.24 13.67
CA SER A 142 -0.55 -18.68 12.80
C SER A 142 -0.83 -19.02 11.34
N THR A 143 -0.64 -18.03 10.47
CA THR A 143 -0.77 -18.22 9.02
C THR A 143 0.59 -18.23 8.31
N PHE A 144 1.69 -18.14 9.05
CA PHE A 144 3.04 -17.95 8.53
C PHE A 144 3.45 -18.99 7.47
N TYR A 145 3.34 -20.28 7.80
CA TYR A 145 3.75 -21.34 6.87
C TYR A 145 2.85 -21.40 5.63
N ARG A 146 1.56 -21.15 5.80
CA ARG A 146 0.62 -21.08 4.65
C ARG A 146 1.00 -19.95 3.69
N VAL A 147 1.37 -18.78 4.20
CA VAL A 147 1.80 -17.64 3.37
C VAL A 147 3.13 -17.92 2.70
N LEU A 148 4.07 -18.61 3.35
CA LEU A 148 5.31 -19.05 2.70
C LEU A 148 5.07 -20.05 1.56
N GLN A 149 4.12 -20.97 1.71
CA GLN A 149 3.71 -21.87 0.62
C GLN A 149 3.14 -21.08 -0.56
N THR A 150 2.32 -20.07 -0.28
CA THR A 150 1.79 -19.16 -1.32
C THR A 150 2.92 -18.41 -2.03
N ALA A 151 3.89 -17.89 -1.29
CA ALA A 151 5.04 -17.22 -1.90
C ALA A 151 5.86 -18.16 -2.79
N GLN A 152 6.01 -19.44 -2.40
CA GLN A 152 6.67 -20.43 -3.23
C GLN A 152 5.83 -20.72 -4.49
N MET A 153 4.53 -20.91 -4.35
CA MET A 153 3.61 -21.09 -5.49
C MET A 153 3.69 -19.94 -6.49
N PHE A 154 3.78 -18.69 -6.03
CA PHE A 154 3.95 -17.53 -6.91
C PHE A 154 5.27 -17.59 -7.69
N LYS A 155 6.37 -18.01 -7.05
CA LYS A 155 7.66 -18.22 -7.75
C LYS A 155 7.56 -19.30 -8.80
N ASP A 156 6.96 -20.44 -8.47
CA ASP A 156 6.85 -21.60 -9.35
C ASP A 156 6.01 -21.29 -10.60
N HIS A 157 4.98 -20.42 -10.45
CA HIS A 157 4.11 -19.98 -11.56
C HIS A 157 4.59 -18.66 -12.22
N GLY A 158 5.68 -18.07 -11.76
CA GLY A 158 6.23 -16.82 -12.29
C GLY A 158 5.29 -15.62 -12.11
N VAL A 159 4.50 -15.59 -11.03
CA VAL A 159 3.67 -14.44 -10.66
C VAL A 159 4.55 -13.32 -10.14
N ASP A 160 4.33 -12.10 -10.61
CA ASP A 160 5.01 -10.91 -10.09
C ASP A 160 4.44 -10.53 -8.71
N PHE A 161 5.28 -10.54 -7.68
CA PHE A 161 4.83 -10.17 -6.34
C PHE A 161 5.89 -9.43 -5.53
N ASN A 162 5.40 -8.64 -4.58
CA ASN A 162 6.20 -8.01 -3.54
C ASN A 162 5.70 -8.44 -2.15
N ILE A 163 6.57 -8.31 -1.15
CA ILE A 163 6.22 -8.56 0.25
C ILE A 163 5.79 -7.25 0.90
N LEU A 164 4.61 -7.25 1.49
CA LEU A 164 4.08 -6.15 2.29
C LEU A 164 4.22 -6.51 3.77
N THR A 165 5.04 -5.76 4.48
CA THR A 165 5.35 -5.98 5.89
C THR A 165 4.83 -4.83 6.72
N VAL A 166 3.92 -5.09 7.66
CA VAL A 166 3.55 -4.10 8.67
C VAL A 166 4.66 -4.05 9.72
N LEU A 167 5.29 -2.89 9.81
CA LEU A 167 6.41 -2.66 10.71
C LEU A 167 5.90 -2.32 12.11
N THR A 168 5.80 -3.34 12.95
CA THR A 168 5.48 -3.20 14.38
C THR A 168 6.73 -2.84 15.20
N GLY A 169 6.56 -2.51 16.48
CA GLY A 169 7.69 -2.29 17.40
C GLY A 169 8.65 -3.47 17.42
N TYR A 170 8.09 -4.69 17.51
CA TYR A 170 8.88 -5.93 17.44
C TYR A 170 9.66 -6.05 16.14
N CYS A 171 9.01 -5.81 14.99
CA CYS A 171 9.66 -5.89 13.68
C CYS A 171 10.77 -4.83 13.53
N ALA A 172 10.56 -3.64 14.09
CA ALA A 172 11.56 -2.57 14.04
C ALA A 172 12.82 -2.91 14.85
N GLU A 173 12.67 -3.51 16.02
CA GLU A 173 13.81 -3.98 16.82
C GLU A 173 14.59 -5.11 16.15
N ASN A 174 13.91 -5.97 15.42
CA ASN A 174 14.46 -7.14 14.73
C ASN A 174 14.70 -6.92 13.24
N GLY A 175 14.76 -5.66 12.76
CA GLY A 175 14.79 -5.31 11.35
C GLY A 175 15.89 -5.98 10.54
N GLU A 176 17.11 -6.13 11.08
CA GLU A 176 18.21 -6.85 10.38
C GLU A 176 17.91 -8.33 10.21
N ARG A 177 17.34 -8.99 11.23
CA ARG A 177 16.95 -10.40 11.16
C ARG A 177 15.87 -10.61 10.10
N ILE A 178 14.86 -9.76 10.09
CA ILE A 178 13.76 -9.79 9.13
C ILE A 178 14.27 -9.54 7.71
N TYR A 179 15.15 -8.54 7.51
CA TYR A 179 15.77 -8.27 6.22
C TYR A 179 16.55 -9.49 5.70
N ARG A 180 17.40 -10.10 6.57
CA ARG A 180 18.15 -11.30 6.21
C ARG A 180 17.24 -12.50 5.90
N PHE A 181 16.13 -12.65 6.65
CA PHE A 181 15.13 -13.67 6.37
C PHE A 181 14.56 -13.50 4.96
N PHE A 182 14.11 -12.31 4.59
CA PHE A 182 13.58 -12.05 3.25
C PHE A 182 14.63 -12.30 2.16
N ARG A 183 15.83 -11.82 2.37
CA ARG A 183 16.96 -12.07 1.45
C ARG A 183 17.21 -13.57 1.23
N ASN A 184 17.29 -14.34 2.32
CA ASN A 184 17.55 -15.78 2.26
C ASN A 184 16.39 -16.56 1.62
N LYS A 185 15.16 -16.07 1.74
CA LYS A 185 14.00 -16.59 1.02
C LYS A 185 13.95 -16.15 -0.45
N GLY A 186 14.87 -15.29 -0.89
CA GLY A 186 14.90 -14.77 -2.26
C GLY A 186 13.77 -13.80 -2.60
N PHE A 187 13.21 -13.12 -1.60
CA PHE A 187 12.28 -12.03 -1.83
C PHE A 187 13.05 -10.78 -2.21
N ARG A 188 12.74 -10.22 -3.38
CA ARG A 188 13.50 -9.12 -3.99
C ARG A 188 12.80 -7.77 -3.92
N TYR A 189 11.51 -7.75 -3.64
CA TYR A 189 10.69 -6.54 -3.58
C TYR A 189 9.96 -6.50 -2.25
N ILE A 190 10.26 -5.51 -1.41
CA ILE A 190 9.77 -5.40 -0.04
C ILE A 190 9.23 -4.00 0.19
N GLN A 191 8.11 -3.91 0.87
CA GLN A 191 7.58 -2.66 1.38
C GLN A 191 7.37 -2.77 2.89
N PHE A 192 8.13 -1.99 3.67
CA PHE A 192 7.90 -1.83 5.09
C PHE A 192 6.88 -0.71 5.31
N ILE A 193 5.77 -1.04 5.96
CA ILE A 193 4.65 -0.12 6.21
C ILE A 193 4.58 0.11 7.71
N PRO A 194 4.89 1.31 8.23
CA PRO A 194 4.73 1.59 9.66
C PRO A 194 3.35 1.23 10.17
N CYS A 195 3.28 0.47 11.27
CA CYS A 195 2.01 0.12 11.90
C CYS A 195 1.30 1.39 12.35
N LEU A 196 0.07 1.60 11.88
CA LEU A 196 -0.75 2.75 12.24
C LEU A 196 -1.50 2.48 13.56
N ARG A 197 -1.71 3.51 14.35
CA ARG A 197 -2.63 3.47 15.50
C ARG A 197 -4.07 3.64 15.02
N PRO A 198 -5.06 3.06 15.71
CA PRO A 198 -6.44 3.47 15.55
C PRO A 198 -6.62 4.99 15.69
N PHE A 199 -7.65 5.55 15.04
CA PHE A 199 -7.92 6.97 15.18
C PHE A 199 -8.18 7.34 16.65
N GLY A 200 -7.41 8.31 17.16
CA GLY A 200 -7.53 8.79 18.53
C GLY A 200 -6.92 7.89 19.61
N ASP A 201 -6.40 6.70 19.26
CA ASP A 201 -5.73 5.81 20.22
C ASP A 201 -4.35 6.37 20.61
N LYS A 202 -4.14 6.54 21.92
CA LYS A 202 -2.89 6.98 22.53
C LYS A 202 -2.26 5.90 23.40
N SER A 203 -2.80 4.68 23.40
CA SER A 203 -2.32 3.58 24.22
C SER A 203 -0.90 3.17 23.86
N GLU A 204 -0.14 2.72 24.85
CA GLU A 204 1.14 2.06 24.61
C GLU A 204 0.91 0.59 24.28
N SER A 205 1.59 0.10 23.24
CA SER A 205 1.49 -1.29 22.79
C SER A 205 2.77 -1.69 22.06
N GLU A 206 3.14 -2.97 22.16
CA GLU A 206 4.25 -3.56 21.37
C GLU A 206 4.03 -3.50 19.83
N LEU A 207 2.80 -3.20 19.41
CA LEU A 207 2.48 -2.98 17.99
C LEU A 207 3.11 -1.69 17.45
N TYR A 208 3.28 -0.70 18.32
CA TYR A 208 3.67 0.64 17.86
C TYR A 208 5.14 0.92 18.16
N MET A 209 5.80 1.53 17.20
CA MET A 209 7.19 1.95 17.33
C MET A 209 7.32 3.28 18.06
N THR A 210 8.35 3.42 18.86
CA THR A 210 8.86 4.74 19.26
C THR A 210 9.63 5.38 18.11
N ALA A 211 9.81 6.70 18.15
CA ALA A 211 10.62 7.42 17.15
C ALA A 211 12.07 6.88 17.11
N LYS A 212 12.61 6.47 18.25
CA LYS A 212 13.96 5.87 18.34
C LYS A 212 14.02 4.52 17.64
N GLN A 213 13.09 3.61 17.94
CA GLN A 213 13.02 2.28 17.32
C GLN A 213 12.94 2.39 15.79
N TYR A 214 12.05 3.29 15.28
CA TYR A 214 11.92 3.48 13.84
C TYR A 214 13.17 4.09 13.21
N GLY A 215 13.80 5.09 13.82
CA GLY A 215 15.04 5.67 13.36
C GLY A 215 16.19 4.65 13.31
N ASP A 216 16.33 3.83 14.36
CA ASP A 216 17.34 2.76 14.43
C ASP A 216 17.09 1.66 13.41
N PHE A 217 15.82 1.28 13.17
CA PHE A 217 15.42 0.37 12.10
C PHE A 217 15.87 0.89 10.74
N LEU A 218 15.52 2.14 10.42
CA LEU A 218 15.85 2.75 9.14
C LEU A 218 17.36 2.75 8.89
N ILE A 219 18.16 3.13 9.90
CA ILE A 219 19.63 3.15 9.79
C ILE A 219 20.19 1.74 9.55
N ARG A 220 19.80 0.78 10.38
CA ARG A 220 20.34 -0.59 10.30
C ARG A 220 19.98 -1.26 8.97
N VAL A 221 18.73 -1.18 8.56
CA VAL A 221 18.26 -1.84 7.32
C VAL A 221 18.78 -1.12 6.08
N PHE A 222 18.91 0.22 6.10
CA PHE A 222 19.51 0.96 4.99
C PHE A 222 20.99 0.62 4.78
N ASN A 223 21.77 0.42 5.85
CA ASN A 223 23.15 -0.03 5.72
C ASN A 223 23.25 -1.41 5.05
N LEU A 224 22.34 -2.35 5.35
CA LEU A 224 22.28 -3.64 4.67
C LEU A 224 21.85 -3.50 3.20
N TYR A 225 20.86 -2.66 2.94
CA TYR A 225 20.37 -2.35 1.59
C TYR A 225 21.50 -1.79 0.71
N VAL A 226 22.28 -0.80 1.19
CA VAL A 226 23.44 -0.25 0.47
C VAL A 226 24.52 -1.29 0.26
N LYS A 227 24.82 -2.09 1.29
CA LYS A 227 25.81 -3.18 1.19
C LYS A 227 25.44 -4.21 0.14
N ASP A 228 24.19 -4.62 0.07
CA ASP A 228 23.71 -5.58 -0.92
C ASP A 228 23.65 -4.94 -2.32
N TYR A 229 23.31 -3.64 -2.42
CA TYR A 229 23.37 -2.87 -3.67
C TYR A 229 24.79 -2.88 -4.29
N VAL A 230 25.80 -2.49 -3.52
CA VAL A 230 27.20 -2.46 -3.97
C VAL A 230 27.72 -3.85 -4.37
N ARG A 231 27.20 -4.90 -3.75
CA ARG A 231 27.56 -6.28 -4.06
C ARG A 231 26.77 -6.91 -5.22
N ASN A 232 26.01 -6.11 -5.93
CA ASN A 232 25.15 -6.59 -7.03
C ASN A 232 24.08 -7.64 -6.58
N ASN A 233 23.74 -7.64 -5.30
CA ASN A 233 22.71 -8.50 -4.70
C ASN A 233 21.50 -7.66 -4.25
N TYR A 234 21.05 -6.81 -5.14
CA TYR A 234 20.04 -5.82 -4.85
C TYR A 234 18.68 -6.41 -4.43
N ILE A 235 18.14 -5.82 -3.38
CA ILE A 235 16.76 -6.02 -2.90
C ILE A 235 16.09 -4.65 -2.91
N SER A 236 15.00 -4.52 -3.64
CA SER A 236 14.18 -3.31 -3.65
C SER A 236 13.47 -3.16 -2.31
N ILE A 237 13.70 -2.06 -1.61
CA ILE A 237 12.90 -1.63 -0.48
C ILE A 237 12.23 -0.32 -0.88
N ARG A 238 10.93 -0.38 -1.17
CA ARG A 238 10.19 0.70 -1.81
C ARG A 238 10.44 2.07 -1.17
N GLN A 239 10.48 2.16 0.15
CA GLN A 239 10.74 3.40 0.86
C GLN A 239 12.15 3.95 0.59
N PHE A 240 13.16 3.09 0.59
CA PHE A 240 14.55 3.49 0.33
C PHE A 240 14.74 3.86 -1.13
N ASP A 241 14.15 3.10 -2.04
CA ASP A 241 14.18 3.40 -3.48
C ASP A 241 13.59 4.78 -3.75
N ASN A 242 12.45 5.12 -3.14
CA ASN A 242 11.86 6.44 -3.26
C ASN A 242 12.76 7.54 -2.70
N TRP A 243 13.38 7.36 -1.53
CA TRP A 243 14.32 8.37 -1.00
C TRP A 243 15.56 8.53 -1.87
N VAL A 244 16.08 7.43 -2.45
CA VAL A 244 17.16 7.50 -3.43
C VAL A 244 16.73 8.30 -4.66
N GLN A 245 15.55 8.03 -5.22
CA GLN A 245 15.02 8.79 -6.35
C GLN A 245 14.83 10.28 -6.00
N MET A 246 14.29 10.58 -4.82
CA MET A 246 14.16 11.98 -4.35
C MET A 246 15.51 12.66 -4.18
N TYR A 247 16.53 11.96 -3.69
CA TYR A 247 17.89 12.48 -3.58
C TYR A 247 18.53 12.79 -4.94
N LEU A 248 18.16 12.00 -5.97
CA LEU A 248 18.57 12.22 -7.37
C LEU A 248 17.71 13.29 -8.09
N GLY A 249 16.78 13.94 -7.39
CA GLY A 249 15.93 15.00 -7.95
C GLY A 249 14.62 14.51 -8.60
N ASN A 250 14.32 13.23 -8.54
CA ASN A 250 13.10 12.66 -9.10
C ASN A 250 11.91 12.76 -8.11
N ARG A 251 10.69 12.68 -8.64
CA ARG A 251 9.48 12.57 -7.79
C ARG A 251 9.38 11.17 -7.17
N PRO A 252 8.94 11.05 -5.92
CA PRO A 252 8.62 9.73 -5.36
C PRO A 252 7.36 9.18 -6.04
N GLU A 253 7.34 7.88 -6.25
CA GLU A 253 6.13 7.17 -6.73
C GLU A 253 5.15 6.84 -5.60
N GLN A 254 5.67 6.75 -4.37
CA GLN A 254 4.87 6.43 -3.20
C GLN A 254 4.09 7.66 -2.74
N CYS A 255 2.75 7.59 -2.79
CA CYS A 255 1.84 8.67 -2.37
C CYS A 255 2.20 9.23 -0.98
N GLY A 256 2.46 8.34 -0.01
CA GLY A 256 2.85 8.74 1.35
C GLY A 256 4.13 9.58 1.46
N MET A 257 4.93 9.71 0.40
CA MET A 257 6.17 10.48 0.38
C MET A 257 6.07 11.77 -0.43
N MET A 258 4.91 12.08 -0.99
CA MET A 258 4.68 13.30 -1.76
C MET A 258 4.66 14.56 -0.87
N GLY A 259 4.34 14.42 0.41
CA GLY A 259 4.20 15.54 1.34
C GLY A 259 2.84 16.25 1.29
N HIS A 260 1.97 15.83 0.41
CA HIS A 260 0.58 16.27 0.28
C HIS A 260 -0.25 15.15 -0.35
N CYS A 261 -1.54 15.16 -0.13
CA CYS A 261 -2.45 14.23 -0.80
C CYS A 261 -2.71 14.68 -2.25
N THR A 262 -2.98 13.69 -3.09
CA THR A 262 -3.53 13.89 -4.43
C THR A 262 -4.88 13.17 -4.49
N PHE A 263 -5.68 13.43 -5.49
CA PHE A 263 -6.92 12.68 -5.66
C PHE A 263 -6.58 11.20 -5.90
N GLN A 264 -7.24 10.36 -5.13
CA GLN A 264 -7.28 8.90 -5.30
C GLN A 264 -8.74 8.48 -5.25
N PHE A 265 -9.03 7.34 -5.81
CA PHE A 265 -10.38 6.80 -5.78
C PHE A 265 -10.36 5.45 -5.11
N VAL A 266 -11.05 5.34 -3.99
CA VAL A 266 -11.23 4.08 -3.29
C VAL A 266 -12.70 3.72 -3.35
N ALA A 267 -13.01 2.60 -4.03
CA ALA A 267 -14.37 2.12 -4.24
C ALA A 267 -14.70 0.99 -3.28
N GLU A 268 -15.74 1.15 -2.47
CA GLU A 268 -16.29 0.12 -1.60
C GLU A 268 -17.26 -0.83 -2.34
N GLY A 269 -17.59 -1.97 -1.70
CA GLY A 269 -18.43 -3.00 -2.27
C GLY A 269 -19.80 -2.53 -2.78
N ASN A 270 -20.38 -1.49 -2.19
CA ASN A 270 -21.64 -0.86 -2.62
C ASN A 270 -21.47 0.24 -3.68
N GLY A 271 -20.24 0.54 -4.09
CA GLY A 271 -19.94 1.61 -5.04
C GLY A 271 -19.67 2.97 -4.43
N ASN A 272 -19.65 3.12 -3.13
CA ASN A 272 -19.24 4.35 -2.45
C ASN A 272 -17.78 4.67 -2.75
N ILE A 273 -17.47 5.94 -3.05
CA ILE A 273 -16.14 6.43 -3.40
C ILE A 273 -15.57 7.31 -2.29
N TYR A 274 -14.31 7.08 -1.96
CA TYR A 274 -13.56 7.79 -0.93
C TYR A 274 -12.23 8.33 -1.47
N PRO A 275 -11.66 9.41 -0.87
CA PRO A 275 -10.44 10.05 -1.37
C PRO A 275 -9.15 9.30 -1.00
N CYS A 276 -9.21 8.38 -0.05
CA CYS A 276 -8.03 7.66 0.45
C CYS A 276 -8.44 6.38 1.20
N ASP A 277 -7.63 5.34 1.10
CA ASP A 277 -7.81 4.06 1.78
C ASP A 277 -7.91 4.19 3.32
N PHE A 278 -7.16 5.12 3.90
CA PHE A 278 -7.17 5.39 5.33
C PHE A 278 -8.34 6.27 5.80
N TYR A 279 -9.17 6.76 4.89
CA TYR A 279 -10.28 7.66 5.16
C TYR A 279 -11.58 7.17 4.48
N CYS A 280 -11.75 5.84 4.43
CA CYS A 280 -13.02 5.26 4.02
C CYS A 280 -14.06 5.33 5.17
N THR A 281 -14.37 6.52 5.65
CA THR A 281 -15.29 6.84 6.74
C THR A 281 -16.47 7.62 6.20
N ASP A 282 -17.60 7.67 6.92
CA ASP A 282 -18.81 8.42 6.47
C ASP A 282 -18.53 9.91 6.27
N GLU A 283 -17.64 10.48 7.08
CA GLU A 283 -17.19 11.87 6.94
C GLU A 283 -16.63 12.16 5.54
N TRP A 284 -15.82 11.24 5.00
CA TRP A 284 -15.09 11.42 3.74
C TRP A 284 -15.74 10.73 2.54
N LEU A 285 -16.99 10.32 2.66
CA LEU A 285 -17.75 9.81 1.52
C LEU A 285 -17.89 10.91 0.45
N LEU A 286 -17.38 10.66 -0.76
CA LEU A 286 -17.46 11.58 -1.90
C LEU A 286 -18.78 11.44 -2.67
N GLY A 287 -19.36 10.25 -2.68
CA GLY A 287 -20.56 9.89 -3.42
C GLY A 287 -20.51 8.43 -3.87
N ASN A 288 -21.36 8.04 -4.81
CA ASN A 288 -21.49 6.66 -5.27
C ASN A 288 -21.24 6.55 -6.79
N ILE A 289 -20.40 5.58 -7.20
CA ILE A 289 -20.03 5.38 -8.61
C ILE A 289 -21.23 4.95 -9.48
N ASN A 290 -22.29 4.40 -8.90
CA ASN A 290 -23.49 4.08 -9.64
C ASN A 290 -24.26 5.32 -10.09
N GLU A 291 -24.08 6.44 -9.41
CA GLU A 291 -24.80 7.71 -9.62
C GLU A 291 -23.91 8.76 -10.29
N MET A 292 -22.66 8.92 -9.83
CA MET A 292 -21.72 9.96 -10.22
C MET A 292 -20.58 9.40 -11.07
N ASN A 293 -19.82 10.26 -11.73
CA ASN A 293 -18.62 9.92 -12.48
C ASN A 293 -17.34 10.46 -11.81
N PHE A 294 -16.15 10.04 -12.30
CA PHE A 294 -14.88 10.42 -11.68
C PHE A 294 -14.56 11.91 -11.79
N THR A 295 -15.04 12.61 -12.81
CA THR A 295 -14.87 14.07 -12.95
C THR A 295 -15.61 14.80 -11.82
N GLU A 296 -16.85 14.40 -11.53
CA GLU A 296 -17.66 14.99 -10.44
C GLU A 296 -16.99 14.77 -9.06
N PHE A 297 -16.34 13.60 -8.83
CA PHE A 297 -15.59 13.38 -7.59
C PHE A 297 -14.36 14.30 -7.48
N VAL A 298 -13.61 14.51 -8.56
CA VAL A 298 -12.45 15.42 -8.57
C VAL A 298 -12.85 16.85 -8.31
N GLU A 299 -13.95 17.30 -8.92
CA GLU A 299 -14.47 18.66 -8.81
C GLU A 299 -15.26 18.90 -7.53
N GLY A 300 -15.57 17.84 -6.78
CA GLY A 300 -16.32 17.92 -5.53
C GLY A 300 -15.60 18.68 -4.42
N GLU A 301 -16.35 19.39 -3.60
CA GLU A 301 -15.80 20.19 -2.48
C GLU A 301 -15.05 19.31 -1.47
N LYS A 302 -15.59 18.14 -1.12
CA LYS A 302 -14.94 17.21 -0.17
C LYS A 302 -13.56 16.75 -0.64
N MET A 303 -13.39 16.46 -1.94
CA MET A 303 -12.07 16.07 -2.49
C MET A 303 -11.10 17.25 -2.39
N ARG A 304 -11.53 18.45 -2.74
CA ARG A 304 -10.71 19.66 -2.62
C ARG A 304 -10.30 19.94 -1.18
N SER A 305 -11.24 19.86 -0.23
CA SER A 305 -10.96 20.00 1.20
C SER A 305 -9.97 18.95 1.69
N PHE A 306 -10.17 17.68 1.33
CA PHE A 306 -9.26 16.59 1.71
C PHE A 306 -7.82 16.85 1.26
N ILE A 307 -7.64 17.34 0.04
CA ILE A 307 -6.31 17.65 -0.50
C ILE A 307 -5.74 18.90 0.18
N SER A 308 -6.51 19.99 0.30
CA SER A 308 -6.03 21.26 0.86
C SER A 308 -5.58 21.12 2.32
N GLU A 309 -6.29 20.37 3.15
CA GLU A 309 -5.89 20.07 4.53
C GLU A 309 -4.56 19.32 4.64
N SER A 310 -4.16 18.61 3.58
CA SER A 310 -2.92 17.86 3.57
C SER A 310 -1.66 18.69 3.22
N ILE A 311 -1.84 19.88 2.66
CA ILE A 311 -0.75 20.72 2.15
C ILE A 311 -0.03 21.43 3.30
N GLU A 312 -0.75 21.76 4.36
CA GLU A 312 -0.19 22.49 5.48
C GLU A 312 0.86 21.66 6.23
N VAL A 313 2.01 22.25 6.44
CA VAL A 313 3.11 21.64 7.20
C VAL A 313 3.52 22.55 8.35
N PRO A 314 3.96 21.96 9.48
CA PRO A 314 4.44 22.75 10.62
C PRO A 314 5.59 23.71 10.24
N GLU A 315 5.65 24.89 10.85
CA GLU A 315 6.69 25.89 10.60
C GLU A 315 8.12 25.33 10.78
N LYS A 316 8.31 24.40 11.76
CA LYS A 316 9.58 23.70 11.95
C LYS A 316 10.07 22.96 10.70
N CYS A 317 9.15 22.54 9.83
CA CYS A 317 9.49 21.82 8.60
C CYS A 317 9.99 22.74 7.50
N LYS A 318 9.48 23.97 7.41
CA LYS A 318 9.87 24.94 6.38
C LYS A 318 11.36 25.33 6.44
N LYS A 319 11.95 25.29 7.65
CA LYS A 319 13.38 25.59 7.89
C LYS A 319 14.26 24.33 8.03
N CYS A 320 13.69 23.15 7.86
CA CYS A 320 14.42 21.91 8.08
C CYS A 320 15.24 21.49 6.85
N ARG A 321 16.54 21.27 7.03
CA ARG A 321 17.45 20.84 5.96
C ARG A 321 17.04 19.49 5.30
N PHE A 322 16.27 18.67 6.00
CA PHE A 322 15.79 17.36 5.50
C PHE A 322 14.41 17.42 4.86
N TYR A 323 13.77 18.61 4.83
CA TYR A 323 12.45 18.76 4.24
C TYR A 323 12.34 18.25 2.80
N PRO A 324 13.34 18.45 1.91
CA PRO A 324 13.28 17.94 0.53
C PRO A 324 13.09 16.42 0.43
N LEU A 325 13.59 15.66 1.43
CA LEU A 325 13.46 14.20 1.50
C LEU A 325 12.33 13.73 2.41
N CYS A 326 12.10 14.45 3.53
CA CYS A 326 11.08 14.08 4.53
C CYS A 326 9.69 14.59 4.17
N ARG A 327 9.60 15.77 3.53
CA ARG A 327 8.34 16.44 3.13
C ARG A 327 7.29 16.53 4.25
N GLY A 328 7.75 16.86 5.46
CA GLY A 328 6.86 17.07 6.61
C GLY A 328 6.32 15.80 7.27
N GLY A 329 6.98 14.66 7.07
CA GLY A 329 6.62 13.41 7.75
C GLY A 329 5.69 12.48 6.95
N GLY A 330 5.52 12.75 5.66
CA GLY A 330 4.79 11.84 4.78
C GLY A 330 3.33 12.22 4.55
N CYS A 331 2.41 11.24 4.56
CA CYS A 331 1.01 11.47 4.24
C CYS A 331 0.20 12.06 5.41
N LYS A 332 -0.98 12.62 5.11
CA LYS A 332 -1.92 13.18 6.09
C LYS A 332 -2.16 12.22 7.27
N ARG A 333 -2.45 10.93 6.99
CA ARG A 333 -2.72 9.93 8.03
C ARG A 333 -1.51 9.68 8.95
N SER A 334 -0.31 9.54 8.36
CA SER A 334 0.91 9.30 9.13
C SER A 334 1.29 10.48 10.02
N ARG A 335 0.98 11.71 9.62
CA ARG A 335 1.24 12.92 10.42
C ARG A 335 0.33 13.03 11.64
N LEU A 336 -0.90 12.54 11.56
CA LEU A 336 -1.83 12.55 12.70
C LEU A 336 -1.42 11.56 13.79
N ASP A 337 -0.88 10.41 13.39
CA ASP A 337 -0.59 9.33 14.33
C ASP A 337 0.72 9.50 15.07
N ARG A 338 1.73 10.04 14.39
CA ARG A 338 3.10 10.01 14.92
C ARG A 338 3.96 11.12 14.37
N ASP A 339 4.65 11.79 15.28
CA ASP A 339 5.77 12.64 14.88
C ASP A 339 7.02 11.78 14.62
N TYR A 340 7.12 11.20 13.42
CA TYR A 340 8.36 10.53 12.97
C TYR A 340 9.50 11.51 12.65
N CYS A 341 9.35 12.79 12.97
CA CYS A 341 10.35 13.81 12.70
C CYS A 341 11.74 13.42 13.23
N GLU A 342 11.81 12.96 14.48
CA GLU A 342 13.08 12.55 15.08
C GLU A 342 13.66 11.29 14.44
N SER A 343 12.82 10.35 14.02
CA SER A 343 13.25 9.15 13.28
C SER A 343 13.92 9.52 11.96
N TYR A 344 13.29 10.41 11.19
CA TYR A 344 13.81 10.87 9.90
C TYR A 344 15.06 11.73 10.04
N LYS A 345 15.10 12.65 11.00
CA LYS A 345 16.32 13.43 11.29
C LYS A 345 17.49 12.53 11.65
N ARG A 346 17.26 11.54 12.52
CA ARG A 346 18.26 10.55 12.92
C ARG A 346 18.76 9.74 11.72
N PHE A 347 17.84 9.23 10.92
CA PHE A 347 18.14 8.46 9.72
C PHE A 347 18.94 9.28 8.69
N PHE A 348 18.44 10.43 8.28
CA PHE A 348 19.11 11.24 7.27
C PHE A 348 20.46 11.80 7.77
N SER A 349 20.57 12.15 9.06
CA SER A 349 21.86 12.58 9.61
C SER A 349 22.92 11.47 9.54
N ALA A 350 22.54 10.22 9.78
CA ALA A 350 23.45 9.08 9.76
C ALA A 350 23.74 8.56 8.34
N CYS A 351 22.71 8.51 7.48
CA CYS A 351 22.77 7.78 6.22
C CYS A 351 22.90 8.63 4.97
N LEU A 352 22.68 9.95 5.03
CA LEU A 352 22.75 10.80 3.84
C LEU A 352 24.09 10.70 3.07
N PRO A 353 25.27 10.57 3.71
CA PRO A 353 26.52 10.34 2.98
C PRO A 353 26.51 9.08 2.12
N LEU A 354 25.78 8.03 2.51
CA LEU A 354 25.68 6.76 1.78
C LEU A 354 24.87 6.88 0.48
N PHE A 355 24.01 7.90 0.37
CA PHE A 355 23.24 8.11 -0.87
C PHE A 355 24.11 8.45 -2.07
N ARG A 356 25.34 8.91 -1.86
CA ARG A 356 26.31 9.17 -2.94
C ARG A 356 26.67 7.91 -3.74
N VAL A 357 26.55 6.72 -3.15
CA VAL A 357 26.78 5.43 -3.84
C VAL A 357 25.89 5.31 -5.07
N PHE A 358 24.64 5.79 -4.99
CA PHE A 358 23.66 5.69 -6.09
C PHE A 358 23.86 6.69 -7.21
N ILE A 359 24.69 7.74 -6.99
CA ILE A 359 25.12 8.68 -8.05
C ILE A 359 26.23 8.05 -8.86
N ASN A 360 27.21 7.43 -8.19
CA ASN A 360 28.43 6.93 -8.82
C ASN A 360 28.22 5.56 -9.50
N GLU A 361 27.24 4.82 -9.05
CA GLU A 361 26.86 3.51 -9.60
C GLU A 361 25.34 3.50 -9.93
N PRO A 362 24.88 4.28 -10.93
CA PRO A 362 23.47 4.25 -11.30
C PRO A 362 23.13 2.84 -11.84
N ARG A 363 21.95 2.35 -11.50
CA ARG A 363 21.47 1.09 -12.04
C ARG A 363 21.39 1.17 -13.57
N ARG A 364 21.90 0.16 -14.21
CA ARG A 364 21.68 -0.12 -15.63
C ARG A 364 20.33 -0.78 -15.86
#